data_e2a1a9b0270634ae5dc9f64c7cc119f5
#
_entry.id   e2a1a9b0270634ae5dc9f64c7cc119f5
#
_cell.length_a   1.000
_cell.length_b   1.000
_cell.length_c   1.000
_cell.angle_alpha   90.00
_cell.angle_beta   90.00
_cell.angle_gamma   90.00
#
_symmetry.space_group_name_H-M   'P 1'
#
loop_
_entity.id
_entity.type
_entity.pdbx_description
1 polymer ?
#
loop_
_entity_poly.entity_id
_entity_poly.type
_entity_poly.pdbx_seq_one_letter_code
_entity_poly.pdbx_strand_id
1 'polypeptide(L)'
;LYTTGKETGRNISRGMFLLDHEEMEGVAGIITITGGKYATARLMAEEAVNLACEKLVGKVLPCTTDKEFIYGATTKEEAEKEAQEIHETYHISRYAAHKFTARYGVFAKKILEEYPEHAYVIDDAVQMIGSEVCYSFKEENVENFRDLRRRTRIGMGQEQGTFSIYKAGGIAQEDLGMTPAEAERCVLGYVQERWKGVYFAAQY
;
A
#
# COMPACT_ATOMS: atom_id res chain seq x y z
N LEU A 1 -11.70 -1.89 18.94
CA LEU A 1 -12.35 -0.98 19.91
C LEU A 1 -12.11 -1.52 21.31
N TYR A 2 -11.56 -0.71 22.19
CA TYR A 2 -11.28 -1.06 23.58
C TYR A 2 -12.30 -0.37 24.50
N THR A 3 -12.80 -1.11 25.51
CA THR A 3 -13.72 -0.56 26.50
C THR A 3 -13.31 -1.02 27.91
N THR A 4 -13.39 -0.12 28.87
CA THR A 4 -13.07 -0.38 30.28
C THR A 4 -14.29 -0.67 31.13
N GLY A 5 -15.50 -0.81 30.56
CA GLY A 5 -16.73 -0.98 31.31
C GLY A 5 -17.84 -1.75 30.61
N LYS A 6 -18.97 -1.99 31.30
CA LYS A 6 -20.19 -2.56 30.74
C LYS A 6 -20.88 -1.51 29.86
N GLU A 7 -20.54 -1.48 28.58
CA GLU A 7 -21.05 -0.47 27.67
C GLU A 7 -21.83 -1.09 26.51
N THR A 8 -22.89 -0.42 26.11
CA THR A 8 -23.60 -0.72 24.86
C THR A 8 -22.73 -0.27 23.69
N GLY A 9 -22.81 -0.91 22.53
CA GLY A 9 -21.99 -0.63 21.36
C GLY A 9 -21.94 0.85 20.90
N ARG A 10 -22.82 1.70 21.46
CA ARG A 10 -22.84 3.15 21.20
C ARG A 10 -21.82 3.95 22.02
N ASN A 11 -21.34 3.41 23.15
CA ASN A 11 -20.48 4.09 24.11
C ASN A 11 -19.02 3.58 24.06
N ILE A 12 -18.66 2.79 23.06
CA ILE A 12 -17.29 2.30 22.90
C ILE A 12 -16.37 3.48 22.61
N SER A 13 -15.36 3.65 23.45
CA SER A 13 -14.36 4.71 23.28
C SER A 13 -13.64 4.56 21.94
N ARG A 14 -13.51 5.69 21.24
CA ARG A 14 -12.65 5.82 20.06
C ARG A 14 -11.32 6.51 20.42
N GLY A 15 -11.02 6.63 21.69
CA GLY A 15 -9.74 7.10 22.19
C GLY A 15 -8.64 6.07 21.88
N MET A 16 -7.42 6.54 21.88
CA MET A 16 -6.24 5.71 21.85
C MET A 16 -5.93 5.18 23.26
N PHE A 17 -5.44 3.96 23.32
CA PHE A 17 -4.91 3.36 24.53
C PHE A 17 -3.52 2.79 24.23
N LEU A 18 -2.58 3.14 25.07
CA LEU A 18 -1.23 2.61 25.09
C LEU A 18 -1.07 1.82 26.39
N LEU A 19 -0.86 0.50 26.28
CA LEU A 19 -0.79 -0.41 27.41
C LEU A 19 0.63 -0.92 27.56
N ASP A 20 1.23 -0.62 28.70
CA ASP A 20 2.51 -1.17 29.11
C ASP A 20 2.27 -2.42 29.96
N HIS A 21 2.55 -3.58 29.41
CA HIS A 21 2.32 -4.86 30.11
C HIS A 21 3.30 -5.10 31.27
N GLU A 22 4.45 -4.43 31.27
CA GLU A 22 5.36 -4.50 32.42
C GLU A 22 4.77 -3.82 33.64
N GLU A 23 4.20 -2.62 33.48
CA GLU A 23 3.55 -1.91 34.58
C GLU A 23 2.22 -2.56 35.00
N MET A 24 1.47 -3.08 34.05
CA MET A 24 0.13 -3.65 34.32
C MET A 24 0.15 -5.06 34.85
N GLU A 25 1.05 -5.90 34.32
CA GLU A 25 1.01 -7.35 34.50
C GLU A 25 2.38 -7.94 34.87
N GLY A 26 3.43 -7.13 34.94
CA GLY A 26 4.81 -7.57 35.22
C GLY A 26 5.46 -8.29 34.02
N VAL A 27 4.92 -8.14 32.80
CA VAL A 27 5.43 -8.78 31.59
C VAL A 27 6.26 -7.76 30.79
N ALA A 28 7.58 -7.84 30.95
CA ALA A 28 8.51 -6.92 30.29
C ALA A 28 8.59 -7.14 28.77
N GLY A 29 8.85 -6.05 28.02
CA GLY A 29 9.13 -6.07 26.59
C GLY A 29 7.88 -6.12 25.69
N ILE A 30 6.68 -5.97 26.24
CA ILE A 30 5.42 -5.92 25.49
C ILE A 30 4.72 -4.60 25.72
N ILE A 31 4.40 -3.91 24.62
CA ILE A 31 3.58 -2.71 24.60
C ILE A 31 2.44 -2.94 23.60
N THR A 32 1.21 -2.70 24.03
CA THR A 32 0.04 -2.80 23.13
C THR A 32 -0.54 -1.42 22.88
N ILE A 33 -0.72 -1.11 21.59
CA ILE A 33 -1.42 0.09 21.13
C ILE A 33 -2.78 -0.32 20.52
N THR A 34 -3.86 0.31 20.96
CA THR A 34 -5.20 -0.06 20.49
C THR A 34 -6.14 1.16 20.47
N GLY A 35 -7.27 1.04 19.77
CA GLY A 35 -8.24 2.12 19.62
C GLY A 35 -7.78 3.19 18.62
N GLY A 36 -8.17 4.44 18.88
CA GLY A 36 -7.84 5.59 18.05
C GLY A 36 -8.58 5.65 16.72
N LYS A 37 -8.13 6.54 15.87
CA LYS A 37 -8.65 6.77 14.50
C LYS A 37 -7.50 6.78 13.52
N TYR A 38 -7.79 6.50 12.25
CA TYR A 38 -6.78 6.59 11.20
C TYR A 38 -6.09 7.97 11.14
N ALA A 39 -6.85 9.04 11.36
CA ALA A 39 -6.31 10.41 11.38
C ALA A 39 -5.31 10.67 12.53
N THR A 40 -5.31 9.86 13.58
CA THR A 40 -4.38 9.98 14.73
C THR A 40 -3.25 8.96 14.69
N ALA A 41 -3.10 8.19 13.60
CA ALA A 41 -2.13 7.10 13.52
C ALA A 41 -0.69 7.56 13.76
N ARG A 42 -0.28 8.73 13.24
CA ARG A 42 1.05 9.28 13.47
C ARG A 42 1.31 9.58 14.96
N LEU A 43 0.37 10.25 15.62
CA LEU A 43 0.48 10.55 17.05
C LEU A 43 0.53 9.26 17.88
N MET A 44 -0.29 8.29 17.54
CA MET A 44 -0.29 6.96 18.19
C MET A 44 1.07 6.27 18.07
N ALA A 45 1.67 6.33 16.87
CA ALA A 45 3.00 5.79 16.64
C ALA A 45 4.08 6.54 17.43
N GLU A 46 4.00 7.87 17.50
CA GLU A 46 4.92 8.70 18.28
C GLU A 46 4.89 8.35 19.78
N GLU A 47 3.72 8.24 20.37
CA GLU A 47 3.59 7.89 21.80
C GLU A 47 4.09 6.46 22.08
N ALA A 48 3.79 5.49 21.20
CA ALA A 48 4.27 4.13 21.36
C ALA A 48 5.80 4.02 21.22
N VAL A 49 6.39 4.74 20.27
CA VAL A 49 7.84 4.80 20.09
C VAL A 49 8.51 5.52 21.26
N ASN A 50 7.93 6.60 21.77
CA ASN A 50 8.46 7.30 22.92
C ASN A 50 8.56 6.38 24.15
N LEU A 51 7.49 5.64 24.44
CA LEU A 51 7.49 4.66 25.54
C LEU A 51 8.53 3.56 25.32
N ALA A 52 8.63 3.03 24.09
CA ALA A 52 9.62 2.02 23.75
C ALA A 52 11.06 2.57 23.92
N CYS A 53 11.34 3.79 23.46
CA CYS A 53 12.64 4.43 23.60
C CYS A 53 13.00 4.68 25.08
N GLU A 54 12.05 5.13 25.88
CA GLU A 54 12.25 5.33 27.32
C GLU A 54 12.68 4.03 28.00
N LYS A 55 12.00 2.92 27.68
CA LYS A 55 12.32 1.59 28.25
C LYS A 55 13.64 1.02 27.74
N LEU A 56 13.95 1.19 26.46
CA LEU A 56 15.14 0.56 25.84
C LEU A 56 16.43 1.34 26.07
N VAL A 57 16.36 2.67 26.02
CA VAL A 57 17.53 3.56 26.04
C VAL A 57 17.50 4.61 27.14
N GLY A 58 16.46 4.62 27.99
CA GLY A 58 16.31 5.52 29.13
C GLY A 58 16.04 6.98 28.77
N LYS A 59 15.65 7.27 27.51
CA LYS A 59 15.32 8.63 27.08
C LYS A 59 14.38 8.64 25.88
N VAL A 60 13.50 9.64 25.85
CA VAL A 60 12.69 9.94 24.66
C VAL A 60 13.50 10.75 23.66
N LEU A 61 13.48 10.35 22.39
CA LEU A 61 14.09 11.09 21.29
C LEU A 61 13.04 12.02 20.65
N PRO A 62 13.44 13.23 20.19
CA PRO A 62 12.51 14.12 19.50
C PRO A 62 11.93 13.45 18.25
N CYS A 63 10.62 13.51 18.08
CA CYS A 63 9.96 13.05 16.88
C CYS A 63 10.26 14.01 15.72
N THR A 64 10.61 13.46 14.56
CA THR A 64 10.92 14.21 13.32
C THR A 64 9.93 13.92 12.19
N THR A 65 8.93 13.07 12.41
CA THR A 65 7.98 12.61 11.37
C THR A 65 7.05 13.71 10.83
N ASP A 66 7.04 14.89 11.43
CA ASP A 66 6.36 16.09 10.95
C ASP A 66 7.28 17.04 10.15
N LYS A 67 8.58 16.76 10.11
CA LYS A 67 9.62 17.61 9.51
C LYS A 67 10.36 16.93 8.37
N GLU A 68 10.43 15.62 8.38
CA GLU A 68 11.17 14.83 7.42
C GLU A 68 10.24 14.06 6.50
N PHE A 69 10.58 14.01 5.22
CA PHE A 69 9.88 13.15 4.28
C PHE A 69 10.09 11.68 4.60
N ILE A 70 9.06 10.86 4.43
CA ILE A 70 9.23 9.41 4.41
C ILE A 70 10.09 9.01 3.21
N TYR A 71 10.77 7.88 3.32
CA TYR A 71 11.62 7.36 2.26
C TYR A 71 10.88 7.27 0.92
N GLY A 72 11.47 7.86 -0.10
CA GLY A 72 10.90 7.91 -1.45
C GLY A 72 9.95 9.08 -1.72
N ALA A 73 9.52 9.83 -0.69
CA ALA A 73 8.68 11.00 -0.92
C ALA A 73 9.49 12.18 -1.51
N THR A 74 8.80 13.06 -2.21
CA THR A 74 9.35 14.26 -2.83
C THR A 74 8.41 15.45 -2.62
N THR A 75 8.84 16.64 -2.95
CA THR A 75 7.98 17.84 -2.92
C THR A 75 6.91 17.76 -4.01
N LYS A 76 5.83 18.50 -3.82
CA LYS A 76 4.75 18.57 -4.83
C LYS A 76 5.27 19.13 -6.16
N GLU A 77 6.12 20.12 -6.10
CA GLU A 77 6.72 20.80 -7.25
C GLU A 77 7.63 19.86 -8.04
N GLU A 78 8.45 19.08 -7.35
CA GLU A 78 9.32 18.06 -7.97
C GLU A 78 8.50 16.94 -8.58
N ALA A 79 7.47 16.44 -7.88
CA ALA A 79 6.57 15.41 -8.38
C ALA A 79 5.82 15.87 -9.66
N GLU A 80 5.37 17.11 -9.71
CA GLU A 80 4.70 17.69 -10.88
C GLU A 80 5.65 17.79 -12.07
N LYS A 81 6.88 18.26 -11.84
CA LYS A 81 7.92 18.34 -12.87
C LYS A 81 8.27 16.96 -13.41
N GLU A 82 8.48 16.00 -12.55
CA GLU A 82 8.79 14.62 -12.94
C GLU A 82 7.62 13.97 -13.71
N ALA A 83 6.38 14.20 -13.28
CA ALA A 83 5.20 13.72 -14.00
C ALA A 83 5.10 14.33 -15.41
N GLN A 84 5.47 15.60 -15.60
CA GLN A 84 5.53 16.23 -16.92
C GLN A 84 6.63 15.60 -17.79
N GLU A 85 7.84 15.40 -17.27
CA GLU A 85 8.93 14.74 -17.99
C GLU A 85 8.55 13.31 -18.40
N ILE A 86 7.91 12.55 -17.51
CA ILE A 86 7.42 11.20 -17.79
C ILE A 86 6.37 11.20 -18.89
N HIS A 87 5.40 12.13 -18.84
CA HIS A 87 4.39 12.27 -19.88
C HIS A 87 5.02 12.51 -21.26
N GLU A 88 5.99 13.40 -21.34
CA GLU A 88 6.65 13.78 -22.60
C GLU A 88 7.54 12.65 -23.13
N THR A 89 8.25 11.94 -22.26
CA THR A 89 9.21 10.91 -22.64
C THR A 89 8.54 9.60 -23.02
N TYR A 90 7.55 9.14 -22.25
CA TYR A 90 6.92 7.83 -22.41
C TYR A 90 5.54 7.87 -23.06
N HIS A 91 5.07 9.08 -23.42
CA HIS A 91 3.78 9.29 -24.10
C HIS A 91 2.55 8.72 -23.37
N ILE A 92 2.64 8.50 -22.06
CA ILE A 92 1.48 8.15 -21.22
C ILE A 92 0.69 9.43 -20.91
N SER A 93 -0.59 9.29 -20.56
CA SER A 93 -1.41 10.47 -20.25
C SER A 93 -0.82 11.25 -19.08
N ARG A 94 -0.97 12.58 -19.09
CA ARG A 94 -0.54 13.45 -17.98
C ARG A 94 -1.14 13.00 -16.64
N TYR A 95 -2.38 12.52 -16.67
CA TYR A 95 -3.05 12.00 -15.48
C TYR A 95 -2.42 10.71 -14.95
N ALA A 96 -2.06 9.76 -15.84
CA ALA A 96 -1.36 8.55 -15.47
C ALA A 96 0.03 8.85 -14.91
N ALA A 97 0.80 9.73 -15.57
CA ALA A 97 2.11 10.16 -15.09
C ALA A 97 2.03 10.75 -13.67
N HIS A 98 1.08 11.66 -13.45
CA HIS A 98 0.85 12.26 -12.12
C HIS A 98 0.46 11.22 -11.06
N LYS A 99 -0.43 10.27 -11.38
CA LYS A 99 -0.80 9.20 -10.45
C LYS A 99 0.35 8.25 -10.16
N PHE A 100 1.15 7.94 -11.16
CA PHE A 100 2.33 7.10 -11.03
C PHE A 100 3.40 7.77 -10.15
N THR A 101 3.75 9.02 -10.43
CA THR A 101 4.70 9.79 -9.60
C THR A 101 4.20 9.95 -8.17
N ALA A 102 2.89 10.17 -7.97
CA ALA A 102 2.31 10.26 -6.63
C ALA A 102 2.38 8.93 -5.84
N ARG A 103 2.47 7.77 -6.51
CA ARG A 103 2.64 6.46 -5.85
C ARG A 103 4.09 6.15 -5.51
N TYR A 104 5.01 6.49 -6.41
CA TYR A 104 6.41 6.04 -6.33
C TYR A 104 7.41 7.14 -5.96
N GLY A 105 6.98 8.41 -5.96
CA GLY A 105 7.85 9.53 -5.63
C GLY A 105 9.14 9.51 -6.44
N VAL A 106 10.28 9.62 -5.77
CA VAL A 106 11.62 9.64 -6.41
C VAL A 106 11.99 8.37 -7.18
N PHE A 107 11.22 7.28 -7.01
CA PHE A 107 11.47 6.03 -7.73
C PHE A 107 10.77 5.96 -9.08
N ALA A 108 9.83 6.86 -9.38
CA ALA A 108 9.01 6.78 -10.58
C ALA A 108 9.84 6.73 -11.85
N LYS A 109 10.82 7.62 -11.99
CA LYS A 109 11.70 7.67 -13.14
C LYS A 109 12.53 6.38 -13.29
N LYS A 110 13.12 5.91 -12.20
CA LYS A 110 13.92 4.67 -12.18
C LYS A 110 13.10 3.46 -12.66
N ILE A 111 11.86 3.34 -12.22
CA ILE A 111 10.96 2.24 -12.63
C ILE A 111 10.76 2.24 -14.15
N LEU A 112 10.55 3.41 -14.74
CA LEU A 112 10.37 3.53 -16.19
C LEU A 112 11.66 3.36 -16.99
N GLU A 113 12.81 3.72 -16.42
CA GLU A 113 14.11 3.44 -17.02
C GLU A 113 14.43 1.94 -17.04
N GLU A 114 13.96 1.17 -16.03
CA GLU A 114 14.15 -0.27 -15.94
C GLU A 114 13.13 -1.07 -16.77
N TYR A 115 11.90 -0.56 -16.91
CA TYR A 115 10.79 -1.27 -17.61
C TYR A 115 10.06 -0.36 -18.59
N PRO A 116 10.75 0.25 -19.59
CA PRO A 116 10.18 1.23 -20.50
C PRO A 116 9.13 0.66 -21.46
N GLU A 117 9.26 -0.62 -21.82
CA GLU A 117 8.36 -1.32 -22.76
C GLU A 117 6.94 -1.47 -22.24
N HIS A 118 6.75 -1.39 -20.92
CA HIS A 118 5.45 -1.45 -20.27
C HIS A 118 4.93 -0.09 -19.76
N ALA A 119 5.49 1.01 -20.26
CA ALA A 119 5.05 2.36 -19.94
C ALA A 119 3.71 2.72 -20.61
N TYR A 120 2.69 1.91 -20.39
CA TYR A 120 1.32 2.12 -20.86
C TYR A 120 0.29 1.74 -19.79
N VAL A 121 -0.86 2.41 -19.82
CA VAL A 121 -1.92 2.17 -18.83
C VAL A 121 -2.56 0.80 -19.02
N ILE A 122 -2.59 0.01 -17.97
CA ILE A 122 -3.26 -1.29 -17.92
C ILE A 122 -4.56 -1.29 -17.12
N ASP A 123 -4.72 -0.34 -16.20
CA ASP A 123 -5.93 -0.12 -15.41
C ASP A 123 -6.30 1.38 -15.44
N ASP A 124 -7.35 1.70 -16.20
CA ASP A 124 -7.79 3.09 -16.42
C ASP A 124 -8.37 3.74 -15.16
N ALA A 125 -8.97 2.96 -14.27
CA ALA A 125 -9.63 3.50 -13.09
C ALA A 125 -8.63 4.01 -12.04
N VAL A 126 -7.51 3.31 -11.88
CA VAL A 126 -6.46 3.70 -10.94
C VAL A 126 -5.23 4.27 -11.63
N GLN A 127 -5.25 4.32 -12.98
CA GLN A 127 -4.14 4.81 -13.81
C GLN A 127 -2.83 4.08 -13.52
N MET A 128 -2.93 2.74 -13.38
CA MET A 128 -1.77 1.87 -13.21
C MET A 128 -1.13 1.60 -14.58
N ILE A 129 0.18 1.68 -14.65
CA ILE A 129 0.96 1.33 -15.83
C ILE A 129 1.57 -0.06 -15.70
N GLY A 130 1.89 -0.68 -16.85
CA GLY A 130 2.43 -2.04 -16.89
C GLY A 130 3.78 -2.19 -16.19
N SER A 131 4.64 -1.18 -16.25
CA SER A 131 5.95 -1.16 -15.56
C SER A 131 5.84 -1.41 -14.04
N GLU A 132 4.71 -1.02 -13.42
CA GLU A 132 4.45 -1.29 -12.00
C GLU A 132 4.31 -2.78 -11.68
N VAL A 133 3.91 -3.60 -12.64
CA VAL A 133 3.83 -5.06 -12.46
C VAL A 133 5.24 -5.63 -12.27
N CYS A 134 6.14 -5.33 -13.20
CA CYS A 134 7.52 -5.81 -13.16
C CYS A 134 8.23 -5.35 -11.88
N TYR A 135 8.15 -4.07 -11.57
CA TYR A 135 8.76 -3.49 -10.38
C TYR A 135 8.24 -4.14 -9.08
N SER A 136 6.93 -4.29 -8.94
CA SER A 136 6.34 -4.87 -7.75
C SER A 136 6.79 -6.32 -7.50
N PHE A 137 6.86 -7.13 -8.54
CA PHE A 137 7.33 -8.52 -8.40
C PHE A 137 8.83 -8.64 -8.15
N LYS A 138 9.65 -7.79 -8.77
CA LYS A 138 11.12 -7.89 -8.66
C LYS A 138 11.67 -7.19 -7.41
N GLU A 139 11.09 -6.04 -7.03
CA GLU A 139 11.66 -5.17 -6.01
C GLU A 139 10.83 -5.08 -4.72
N GLU A 140 9.52 -5.36 -4.78
CA GLU A 140 8.62 -5.19 -3.64
C GLU A 140 8.13 -6.50 -3.01
N ASN A 141 8.74 -7.64 -3.35
CA ASN A 141 8.39 -8.97 -2.86
C ASN A 141 6.91 -9.35 -3.07
N VAL A 142 6.34 -8.94 -4.19
CA VAL A 142 5.00 -9.37 -4.60
C VAL A 142 5.10 -10.78 -5.16
N GLU A 143 4.31 -11.71 -4.64
CA GLU A 143 4.34 -13.13 -5.04
C GLU A 143 3.14 -13.53 -5.91
N ASN A 144 2.06 -12.74 -5.87
CA ASN A 144 0.83 -13.03 -6.57
C ASN A 144 -0.01 -11.77 -6.85
N PHE A 145 -1.06 -11.89 -7.65
CA PHE A 145 -1.86 -10.72 -8.04
C PHE A 145 -2.75 -10.15 -6.93
N ARG A 146 -2.97 -10.86 -5.83
CA ARG A 146 -3.62 -10.29 -4.64
C ARG A 146 -2.68 -9.32 -3.92
N ASP A 147 -1.39 -9.63 -3.90
CA ASP A 147 -0.37 -8.75 -3.33
C ASP A 147 -0.13 -7.56 -4.25
N LEU A 148 -0.06 -7.79 -5.58
CA LEU A 148 0.00 -6.72 -6.57
C LEU A 148 -1.17 -5.72 -6.38
N ARG A 149 -2.38 -6.23 -6.15
CA ARG A 149 -3.55 -5.38 -5.88
C ARG A 149 -3.39 -4.51 -4.63
N ARG A 150 -2.80 -5.05 -3.57
CA ARG A 150 -2.56 -4.28 -2.34
C ARG A 150 -1.55 -3.16 -2.55
N ARG A 151 -0.53 -3.40 -3.38
CA ARG A 151 0.52 -2.44 -3.70
C ARG A 151 0.05 -1.35 -4.67
N THR A 152 -0.51 -1.74 -5.78
CA THR A 152 -0.80 -0.87 -6.93
C THR A 152 -2.25 -0.42 -7.01
N ARG A 153 -3.15 -1.05 -6.26
CA ARG A 153 -4.61 -0.89 -6.33
C ARG A 153 -5.24 -1.39 -7.63
N ILE A 154 -4.54 -2.20 -8.43
CA ILE A 154 -5.11 -2.81 -9.64
C ILE A 154 -6.45 -3.49 -9.35
N GLY A 155 -7.42 -3.28 -10.21
CA GLY A 155 -8.77 -3.83 -10.05
C GLY A 155 -9.57 -3.26 -8.88
N MET A 156 -9.20 -2.10 -8.33
CA MET A 156 -10.00 -1.41 -7.30
C MET A 156 -11.02 -0.44 -7.91
N GLY A 157 -10.98 -0.20 -9.21
CA GLY A 157 -11.96 0.61 -9.93
C GLY A 157 -13.20 -0.18 -10.35
N GLN A 158 -14.00 0.41 -11.23
CA GLN A 158 -15.28 -0.17 -11.68
C GLN A 158 -15.13 -1.52 -12.39
N GLU A 159 -14.03 -1.73 -13.12
CA GLU A 159 -13.77 -2.99 -13.84
C GLU A 159 -13.41 -4.17 -12.92
N GLN A 160 -13.04 -3.89 -11.67
CA GLN A 160 -12.80 -4.87 -10.61
C GLN A 160 -11.78 -5.97 -10.98
N GLY A 161 -10.83 -5.68 -11.86
CA GLY A 161 -9.82 -6.62 -12.36
C GLY A 161 -10.25 -7.43 -13.57
N THR A 162 -11.44 -7.17 -14.15
CA THR A 162 -11.97 -7.95 -15.28
C THR A 162 -11.07 -7.90 -16.52
N PHE A 163 -10.35 -6.80 -16.72
CA PHE A 163 -9.45 -6.63 -17.85
C PHE A 163 -7.99 -6.43 -17.41
N SER A 164 -7.78 -5.59 -16.41
CA SER A 164 -6.43 -5.20 -15.97
C SER A 164 -5.60 -6.38 -15.46
N ILE A 165 -6.22 -7.33 -14.76
CA ILE A 165 -5.51 -8.48 -14.22
C ILE A 165 -4.99 -9.45 -15.28
N TYR A 166 -5.67 -9.57 -16.43
CA TYR A 166 -5.21 -10.38 -17.55
C TYR A 166 -4.05 -9.71 -18.27
N LYS A 167 -4.06 -8.37 -18.40
CA LYS A 167 -2.92 -7.61 -18.91
C LYS A 167 -1.69 -7.79 -18.03
N ALA A 168 -1.87 -7.71 -16.69
CA ALA A 168 -0.80 -7.99 -15.74
C ALA A 168 -0.28 -9.44 -15.87
N GLY A 169 -1.17 -10.40 -16.18
CA GLY A 169 -0.80 -11.80 -16.44
C GLY A 169 0.07 -11.96 -17.70
N GLY A 170 -0.23 -11.21 -18.76
CA GLY A 170 0.60 -11.15 -19.96
C GLY A 170 2.00 -10.64 -19.68
N ILE A 171 2.11 -9.49 -19.02
CA ILE A 171 3.39 -8.89 -18.60
C ILE A 171 4.20 -9.86 -17.73
N ALA A 172 3.53 -10.54 -16.80
CA ALA A 172 4.21 -11.49 -15.92
C ALA A 172 4.79 -12.71 -16.68
N GLN A 173 4.17 -13.13 -17.80
CA GLN A 173 4.73 -14.16 -18.66
C GLN A 173 5.90 -13.62 -19.49
N GLU A 174 5.79 -12.42 -20.04
CA GLU A 174 6.81 -11.81 -20.89
C GLU A 174 8.10 -11.51 -20.13
N ASP A 175 8.02 -10.87 -18.96
CA ASP A 175 9.19 -10.29 -18.29
C ASP A 175 9.55 -10.87 -16.92
N LEU A 176 8.62 -11.59 -16.30
CA LEU A 176 8.88 -12.23 -15.01
C LEU A 176 9.18 -13.73 -15.15
N GLY A 177 9.17 -14.24 -16.39
CA GLY A 177 9.44 -15.65 -16.68
C GLY A 177 8.38 -16.60 -16.13
N MET A 178 7.18 -16.11 -15.80
CA MET A 178 6.08 -16.97 -15.39
C MET A 178 5.63 -17.86 -16.54
N THR A 179 5.50 -19.15 -16.29
CA THR A 179 4.83 -20.05 -17.21
C THR A 179 3.35 -19.67 -17.37
N PRO A 180 2.69 -20.01 -18.47
CA PRO A 180 1.24 -19.78 -18.63
C PRO A 180 0.42 -20.35 -17.47
N ALA A 181 0.79 -21.51 -16.94
CA ALA A 181 0.11 -22.14 -15.81
C ALA A 181 0.30 -21.37 -14.48
N GLU A 182 1.44 -20.71 -14.28
CA GLU A 182 1.70 -19.87 -13.10
C GLU A 182 0.91 -18.56 -13.19
N ALA A 183 0.93 -17.90 -14.34
CA ALA A 183 0.15 -16.69 -14.57
C ALA A 183 -1.36 -16.97 -14.43
N GLU A 184 -1.86 -18.10 -14.97
CA GLU A 184 -3.25 -18.52 -14.79
C GLU A 184 -3.60 -18.75 -13.32
N ARG A 185 -2.75 -19.42 -12.53
CA ARG A 185 -2.97 -19.59 -11.08
C ARG A 185 -3.05 -18.24 -10.35
N CYS A 186 -2.21 -17.28 -10.72
CA CYS A 186 -2.25 -15.93 -10.15
C CYS A 186 -3.56 -15.21 -10.48
N VAL A 187 -4.03 -15.29 -11.73
CA VAL A 187 -5.31 -14.74 -12.19
C VAL A 187 -6.48 -15.42 -11.45
N LEU A 188 -6.51 -16.76 -11.45
CA LEU A 188 -7.56 -17.51 -10.75
C LEU A 188 -7.59 -17.20 -9.26
N GLY A 189 -6.44 -17.13 -8.59
CA GLY A 189 -6.35 -16.75 -7.19
C GLY A 189 -6.91 -15.36 -6.90
N TYR A 190 -6.67 -14.40 -7.82
CA TYR A 190 -7.26 -13.07 -7.74
C TYR A 190 -8.79 -13.12 -7.90
N VAL A 191 -9.29 -13.79 -8.93
CA VAL A 191 -10.74 -13.91 -9.22
C VAL A 191 -11.46 -14.61 -8.07
N GLN A 192 -10.91 -15.70 -7.55
CA GLN A 192 -11.48 -16.42 -6.41
C GLN A 192 -11.57 -15.54 -5.14
N GLU A 193 -10.57 -14.74 -4.87
CA GLU A 193 -10.61 -13.80 -3.73
C GLU A 193 -11.69 -12.73 -3.91
N ARG A 194 -11.87 -12.25 -5.13
CA ARG A 194 -12.97 -11.32 -5.46
C ARG A 194 -14.32 -11.98 -5.30
N TRP A 195 -14.46 -13.23 -5.74
CA TRP A 195 -15.70 -13.98 -5.67
C TRP A 195 -16.16 -14.23 -4.23
N LYS A 196 -15.26 -14.42 -3.28
CA LYS A 196 -15.61 -14.59 -1.86
C LYS A 196 -16.51 -13.47 -1.33
N GLY A 197 -16.27 -12.21 -1.74
CA GLY A 197 -17.08 -11.06 -1.34
C GLY A 197 -18.45 -11.00 -2.03
N VAL A 198 -18.61 -11.62 -3.20
CA VAL A 198 -19.83 -11.59 -4.00
C VAL A 198 -20.72 -12.81 -3.72
N TYR A 199 -20.13 -13.93 -3.36
CA TYR A 199 -20.82 -15.20 -3.19
C TYR A 199 -22.00 -15.13 -2.21
N PHE A 200 -21.82 -14.49 -1.07
CA PHE A 200 -22.91 -14.31 -0.10
C PHE A 200 -24.01 -13.39 -0.61
N ALA A 201 -23.68 -12.36 -1.37
CA ALA A 201 -24.66 -11.45 -1.95
C ALA A 201 -25.47 -12.09 -3.10
N ALA A 202 -24.91 -13.10 -3.76
CA ALA A 202 -25.58 -13.81 -4.86
C ALA A 202 -26.53 -14.92 -4.38
N GLN A 203 -26.56 -15.22 -3.08
CA GLN A 203 -27.46 -16.24 -2.49
C GLN A 203 -28.79 -15.65 -2.02
N TYR A 204 -28.98 -14.35 -2.09
CA TYR A 204 -30.21 -13.61 -1.74
C TYR A 204 -30.72 -12.84 -2.96
#